data_ffb736291155bff45b4185f889841cbc
#
_entry.id   ffb736291155bff45b4185f889841cbc
#
_cell.length_a   1.000
_cell.length_b   1.000
_cell.length_c   1.000
_cell.angle_alpha   90.00
_cell.angle_beta   90.00
_cell.angle_gamma   90.00
#
_symmetry.space_group_name_H-M   'P 1'
#
loop_
_entity.id
_entity.type
_entity.pdbx_description
1 polymer ?
#
loop_
_entity_poly.entity_id
_entity_poly.type
_entity_poly.pdbx_seq_one_letter_code
_entity_poly.pdbx_strand_id
1 'polypeptide(L)'
;MKIAVEGCAHGELEKIYECIETLQEREGIKLDLLICCGDFQAVRNKTDLYAMAVPEKYLNMCSFYKYYSGEKKAPILTIFIGGNHEASNYLQELPYGGWVAPNIYYLGRAGVIRVGDLRIGGKISNLSKPQKIDFFFKCSPSEMNRLRLSGIFKDKVHVMLSHDWPRGITDHGNKEQLIRFKPFFREEIEANQLGSVPAENLLNTLKPNYWFSAHLHCQFVALVKHDNGSETKFLALDKCLPKRRHLQILDVPSEFDGDKTLKYDAEWLAVLKSTNHLMSVKNVEYLTYEMIHFRYDFTPTKEEKEAVLSMMKDMRIKEDNFVKTAPIYDPKAPKTAPTEPILNAQTVNLCDALGIDDPVQVLLARTGRTMRKPGNYGTVTLETNSIEASPFSVKKCSKLSLPAPITPSSDSEQLSQEMPSSACISVTDSLNTTTDCSTPMSTTKKTFKRRNVSIYNTPNQDDSESTASTVLDTESSPCKLPFNSSIL
;
A
#
# COMPACT_ATOMS: atom_id res chain seq x y z
N MET A 1 19.93 9.09 -11.59
CA MET A 1 18.51 9.35 -11.94
C MET A 1 17.98 10.41 -11.02
N LYS A 2 17.46 11.53 -11.57
CA LYS A 2 16.88 12.61 -10.76
C LYS A 2 15.40 12.36 -10.54
N ILE A 3 15.01 12.18 -9.28
CA ILE A 3 13.64 11.87 -8.90
C ILE A 3 13.05 12.97 -8.02
N ALA A 4 11.77 13.24 -8.19
CA ALA A 4 10.98 14.02 -7.26
C ALA A 4 10.20 13.06 -6.35
N VAL A 5 10.20 13.32 -5.06
CA VAL A 5 9.40 12.58 -4.08
C VAL A 5 8.38 13.52 -3.49
N GLU A 6 7.12 13.14 -3.54
CA GLU A 6 5.97 13.86 -2.99
C GLU A 6 5.43 13.10 -1.78
N GLY A 7 4.99 13.84 -0.77
CA GLY A 7 4.33 13.25 0.40
C GLY A 7 2.89 12.83 0.12
N CYS A 8 1.94 13.42 0.86
CA CYS A 8 0.51 13.19 0.63
C CYS A 8 -0.01 14.15 -0.45
N ALA A 9 -0.39 13.62 -1.60
CA ALA A 9 -0.82 14.44 -2.74
C ALA A 9 -2.23 15.04 -2.58
N HIS A 10 -3.14 14.33 -1.89
CA HIS A 10 -4.54 14.75 -1.66
C HIS A 10 -5.28 15.28 -2.91
N GLY A 11 -4.98 14.71 -4.08
CA GLY A 11 -5.59 15.06 -5.36
C GLY A 11 -5.07 16.35 -6.01
N GLU A 12 -4.08 17.01 -5.41
CA GLU A 12 -3.55 18.33 -5.86
C GLU A 12 -2.47 18.18 -6.96
N LEU A 13 -2.68 17.30 -7.92
CA LEU A 13 -1.70 16.98 -8.95
C LEU A 13 -1.26 18.18 -9.79
N GLU A 14 -2.17 19.10 -10.14
CA GLU A 14 -1.81 20.29 -10.90
C GLU A 14 -0.78 21.12 -10.14
N LYS A 15 -0.99 21.35 -8.85
CA LYS A 15 -0.04 22.11 -8.02
C LYS A 15 1.31 21.39 -7.90
N ILE A 16 1.29 20.06 -7.76
CA ILE A 16 2.53 19.28 -7.69
C ILE A 16 3.31 19.39 -8.99
N TYR A 17 2.66 19.28 -10.15
CA TYR A 17 3.33 19.40 -11.43
C TYR A 17 3.81 20.83 -11.71
N GLU A 18 3.04 21.86 -11.35
CA GLU A 18 3.47 23.28 -11.41
C GLU A 18 4.71 23.53 -10.54
N CYS A 19 4.75 22.95 -9.31
CA CYS A 19 5.93 23.02 -8.46
C CYS A 19 7.15 22.35 -9.11
N ILE A 20 6.97 21.18 -9.71
CA ILE A 20 8.04 20.45 -10.41
C ILE A 20 8.57 21.25 -11.59
N GLU A 21 7.68 21.81 -12.42
CA GLU A 21 8.05 22.63 -13.58
C GLU A 21 8.85 23.85 -13.15
N THR A 22 8.35 24.61 -12.18
CA THR A 22 9.05 25.76 -11.59
C THR A 22 10.42 25.39 -11.03
N LEU A 23 10.55 24.23 -10.37
CA LEU A 23 11.83 23.76 -9.84
C LEU A 23 12.80 23.38 -10.95
N GLN A 24 12.34 22.69 -11.99
CA GLN A 24 13.16 22.31 -13.14
C GLN A 24 13.70 23.55 -13.87
N GLU A 25 12.84 24.57 -14.09
CA GLU A 25 13.24 25.82 -14.71
C GLU A 25 14.26 26.58 -13.86
N ARG A 26 13.99 26.72 -12.57
CA ARG A 26 14.86 27.47 -11.65
C ARG A 26 16.24 26.85 -11.49
N GLU A 27 16.30 25.52 -11.35
CA GLU A 27 17.55 24.80 -11.09
C GLU A 27 18.25 24.34 -12.39
N GLY A 28 17.63 24.54 -13.56
CA GLY A 28 18.18 24.07 -14.84
C GLY A 28 18.34 22.56 -14.92
N ILE A 29 17.44 21.79 -14.27
CA ILE A 29 17.49 20.33 -14.22
C ILE A 29 16.29 19.71 -14.93
N LYS A 30 16.45 18.46 -15.34
CA LYS A 30 15.35 17.63 -15.82
C LYS A 30 15.15 16.47 -14.86
N LEU A 31 13.90 16.29 -14.42
CA LEU A 31 13.51 15.16 -13.58
C LEU A 31 13.07 13.97 -14.44
N ASP A 32 13.40 12.78 -13.99
CA ASP A 32 13.11 11.53 -14.68
C ASP A 32 11.81 10.90 -14.19
N LEU A 33 11.47 11.09 -12.91
CA LEU A 33 10.41 10.37 -12.21
C LEU A 33 9.84 11.21 -11.08
N LEU A 34 8.52 11.15 -10.89
CA LEU A 34 7.82 11.58 -9.69
C LEU A 34 7.32 10.34 -8.92
N ILE A 35 7.59 10.30 -7.61
CA ILE A 35 7.10 9.28 -6.69
C ILE A 35 6.19 9.94 -5.66
N CYS A 36 4.92 9.49 -5.53
CA CYS A 36 3.98 9.95 -4.51
C CYS A 36 3.75 8.89 -3.43
N CYS A 37 3.94 9.28 -2.17
CA CYS A 37 3.94 8.37 -1.02
C CYS A 37 2.56 8.11 -0.40
N GLY A 38 1.49 8.26 -1.17
CA GLY A 38 0.12 7.91 -0.78
C GLY A 38 -0.82 9.10 -0.61
N ASP A 39 -2.04 8.82 -0.15
CA ASP A 39 -3.16 9.78 -0.17
C ASP A 39 -3.25 10.51 -1.51
N PHE A 40 -3.11 9.72 -2.59
CA PHE A 40 -3.04 10.26 -3.95
C PHE A 40 -4.38 10.80 -4.42
N GLN A 41 -5.47 10.13 -4.01
CA GLN A 41 -6.85 10.47 -4.35
C GLN A 41 -7.12 10.44 -5.86
N ALA A 42 -6.95 9.26 -6.46
CA ALA A 42 -7.26 9.03 -7.87
C ALA A 42 -8.78 9.07 -8.17
N VAL A 43 -9.40 10.22 -7.95
CA VAL A 43 -10.86 10.45 -8.05
C VAL A 43 -11.24 10.75 -9.48
N ARG A 44 -11.96 9.82 -10.14
CA ARG A 44 -12.41 9.94 -11.54
C ARG A 44 -13.70 10.75 -11.69
N ASN A 45 -14.61 10.63 -10.70
CA ASN A 45 -15.95 11.22 -10.72
C ASN A 45 -16.56 11.27 -9.31
N LYS A 46 -17.81 11.72 -9.20
CA LYS A 46 -18.52 11.85 -7.92
C LYS A 46 -18.77 10.51 -7.21
N THR A 47 -18.85 9.42 -7.94
CA THR A 47 -19.02 8.07 -7.35
C THR A 47 -17.77 7.66 -6.58
N ASP A 48 -16.59 8.00 -7.11
CA ASP A 48 -15.32 7.76 -6.41
C ASP A 48 -15.21 8.57 -5.12
N LEU A 49 -15.70 9.82 -5.11
CA LEU A 49 -15.78 10.61 -3.87
C LEU A 49 -16.60 9.92 -2.78
N TYR A 50 -17.68 9.23 -3.16
CA TYR A 50 -18.51 8.51 -2.19
C TYR A 50 -17.75 7.36 -1.52
N ALA A 51 -16.80 6.76 -2.22
CA ALA A 51 -16.00 5.65 -1.72
C ALA A 51 -14.85 6.10 -0.78
N MET A 52 -14.55 7.39 -0.72
CA MET A 52 -13.47 7.91 0.13
C MET A 52 -13.84 7.88 1.63
N ALA A 53 -12.89 7.44 2.46
CA ALA A 53 -13.04 7.39 3.92
C ALA A 53 -12.66 8.72 4.59
N VAL A 54 -13.22 9.82 4.13
CA VAL A 54 -12.99 11.16 4.68
C VAL A 54 -14.30 11.82 5.11
N PRO A 55 -14.28 12.75 6.08
CA PRO A 55 -15.43 13.59 6.39
C PRO A 55 -15.93 14.35 5.15
N GLU A 56 -17.26 14.55 5.06
CA GLU A 56 -17.90 15.14 3.88
C GLU A 56 -17.32 16.49 3.46
N LYS A 57 -16.95 17.32 4.42
CA LYS A 57 -16.31 18.63 4.19
C LYS A 57 -14.99 18.58 3.42
N TYR A 58 -14.34 17.43 3.35
CA TYR A 58 -13.07 17.21 2.63
C TYR A 58 -13.26 16.46 1.31
N LEU A 59 -14.50 16.14 0.93
CA LEU A 59 -14.81 15.48 -0.34
C LEU A 59 -14.72 16.51 -1.48
N ASN A 60 -13.54 16.61 -2.08
CA ASN A 60 -13.28 17.48 -3.22
C ASN A 60 -12.80 16.66 -4.43
N MET A 61 -13.24 17.04 -5.63
CA MET A 61 -12.81 16.40 -6.88
C MET A 61 -11.33 16.64 -7.18
N CYS A 62 -10.77 17.74 -6.70
CA CYS A 62 -9.40 18.19 -7.02
C CYS A 62 -9.13 18.12 -8.53
N SER A 63 -7.96 17.60 -8.97
CA SER A 63 -7.54 17.72 -10.36
C SER A 63 -7.33 16.39 -11.10
N PHE A 64 -7.29 15.24 -10.40
CA PHE A 64 -6.98 13.95 -11.03
C PHE A 64 -7.90 13.59 -12.21
N TYR A 65 -9.20 13.89 -12.11
CA TYR A 65 -10.18 13.57 -13.17
C TYR A 65 -9.80 14.13 -14.55
N LYS A 66 -9.03 15.24 -14.61
CA LYS A 66 -8.56 15.84 -15.86
C LYS A 66 -7.53 14.95 -16.58
N TYR A 67 -6.71 14.26 -15.81
CA TYR A 67 -5.73 13.27 -16.32
C TYR A 67 -6.42 11.98 -16.75
N TYR A 68 -7.38 11.53 -15.96
CA TYR A 68 -8.19 10.35 -16.30
C TYR A 68 -9.02 10.56 -17.56
N SER A 69 -9.62 11.74 -17.74
CA SER A 69 -10.41 12.07 -18.94
C SER A 69 -9.53 12.22 -20.20
N GLY A 70 -8.25 12.56 -20.04
CA GLY A 70 -7.34 12.93 -21.11
C GLY A 70 -7.35 14.43 -21.43
N GLU A 71 -8.04 15.26 -20.64
CA GLU A 71 -7.99 16.73 -20.73
C GLU A 71 -6.58 17.25 -20.48
N LYS A 72 -5.87 16.61 -19.54
CA LYS A 72 -4.45 16.87 -19.23
C LYS A 72 -3.65 15.58 -19.31
N LYS A 73 -2.36 15.71 -19.63
CA LYS A 73 -1.39 14.62 -19.56
C LYS A 73 -0.35 14.92 -18.48
N ALA A 74 0.04 13.91 -17.70
CA ALA A 74 1.12 14.04 -16.73
C ALA A 74 2.46 14.36 -17.46
N PRO A 75 3.17 15.43 -17.08
CA PRO A 75 4.38 15.86 -17.79
C PRO A 75 5.58 14.97 -17.51
N ILE A 76 5.53 14.17 -16.47
CA ILE A 76 6.58 13.28 -16.00
C ILE A 76 5.96 11.94 -15.60
N LEU A 77 6.70 10.83 -15.82
CA LEU A 77 6.29 9.54 -15.29
C LEU A 77 6.04 9.65 -13.78
N THR A 78 4.83 9.34 -13.37
CA THR A 78 4.40 9.41 -11.98
C THR A 78 4.05 8.02 -11.46
N ILE A 79 4.70 7.61 -10.38
CA ILE A 79 4.43 6.35 -9.69
C ILE A 79 3.89 6.68 -8.31
N PHE A 80 2.85 5.98 -7.88
CA PHE A 80 2.30 6.21 -6.55
C PHE A 80 1.84 4.92 -5.86
N ILE A 81 1.81 4.99 -4.55
CA ILE A 81 1.12 4.02 -3.69
C ILE A 81 -0.15 4.65 -3.12
N GLY A 82 -1.13 3.83 -2.74
CA GLY A 82 -2.30 4.33 -2.04
C GLY A 82 -2.02 4.68 -0.57
N GLY A 83 -2.85 5.55 0.00
CA GLY A 83 -2.89 5.88 1.42
C GLY A 83 -4.25 5.50 2.04
N ASN A 84 -4.58 6.15 3.17
CA ASN A 84 -5.88 5.94 3.83
C ASN A 84 -7.01 6.85 3.27
N HIS A 85 -6.68 7.83 2.45
CA HIS A 85 -7.62 8.72 1.78
C HIS A 85 -7.61 8.47 0.27
N GLU A 86 -8.22 7.38 -0.16
CA GLU A 86 -8.22 7.00 -1.59
C GLU A 86 -9.62 6.81 -2.16
N ALA A 87 -9.72 6.99 -3.50
CA ALA A 87 -10.81 6.48 -4.31
C ALA A 87 -10.68 4.97 -4.43
N SER A 88 -10.95 4.32 -3.35
CA SER A 88 -10.56 2.94 -3.15
C SER A 88 -11.35 1.96 -4.02
N ASN A 89 -12.56 2.32 -4.47
CA ASN A 89 -13.31 1.57 -5.48
C ASN A 89 -12.61 1.52 -6.84
N TYR A 90 -11.75 2.52 -7.15
CA TYR A 90 -10.92 2.49 -8.35
C TYR A 90 -9.65 1.67 -8.14
N LEU A 91 -8.89 1.96 -7.07
CA LEU A 91 -7.60 1.30 -6.86
C LEU A 91 -7.71 -0.22 -6.66
N GLN A 92 -8.85 -0.72 -6.18
CA GLN A 92 -9.08 -2.17 -6.08
C GLN A 92 -9.18 -2.89 -7.43
N GLU A 93 -9.49 -2.17 -8.52
CA GLU A 93 -9.50 -2.73 -9.86
C GLU A 93 -8.09 -3.16 -10.31
N LEU A 94 -7.04 -2.60 -9.66
CA LEU A 94 -5.63 -2.74 -10.01
C LEU A 94 -4.80 -3.32 -8.84
N PRO A 95 -5.15 -4.48 -8.30
CA PRO A 95 -4.50 -5.03 -7.10
C PRO A 95 -3.01 -5.30 -7.30
N TYR A 96 -2.59 -5.61 -8.52
CA TYR A 96 -1.19 -5.88 -8.90
C TYR A 96 -0.51 -4.69 -9.59
N GLY A 97 -1.12 -3.50 -9.54
CA GLY A 97 -0.66 -2.29 -10.20
C GLY A 97 -1.28 -2.09 -11.58
N GLY A 98 -1.13 -0.87 -12.11
CA GLY A 98 -1.64 -0.50 -13.42
C GLY A 98 -1.68 1.01 -13.62
N TRP A 99 -1.86 1.41 -14.88
CA TRP A 99 -2.05 2.80 -15.26
C TRP A 99 -3.43 3.29 -14.81
N VAL A 100 -3.46 4.36 -14.03
CA VAL A 100 -4.72 5.02 -13.62
C VAL A 100 -5.07 6.21 -14.51
N ALA A 101 -4.10 6.71 -15.23
CA ALA A 101 -4.21 7.69 -16.32
C ALA A 101 -2.94 7.57 -17.17
N PRO A 102 -2.89 8.16 -18.39
CA PRO A 102 -1.65 8.21 -19.16
C PRO A 102 -0.51 8.80 -18.35
N ASN A 103 0.62 8.10 -18.31
CA ASN A 103 1.84 8.47 -17.58
C ASN A 103 1.71 8.53 -16.03
N ILE A 104 0.62 7.98 -15.44
CA ILE A 104 0.41 7.86 -13.99
C ILE A 104 0.14 6.40 -13.63
N TYR A 105 1.08 5.79 -12.90
CA TYR A 105 1.07 4.37 -12.56
C TYR A 105 0.86 4.15 -11.06
N TYR A 106 -0.15 3.36 -10.75
CA TYR A 106 -0.39 2.84 -9.41
C TYR A 106 0.37 1.55 -9.18
N LEU A 107 1.13 1.45 -8.07
CA LEU A 107 1.99 0.30 -7.79
C LEU A 107 1.23 -0.96 -7.33
N GLY A 108 -0.08 -0.86 -7.16
CA GLY A 108 -0.90 -1.95 -6.62
C GLY A 108 -0.95 -1.93 -5.10
N ARG A 109 -1.53 -2.96 -4.52
CA ARG A 109 -1.60 -3.12 -3.04
C ARG A 109 -0.24 -3.40 -2.44
N ALA A 110 0.58 -4.14 -3.15
CA ALA A 110 1.99 -4.34 -2.93
C ALA A 110 2.63 -4.69 -4.27
N GLY A 111 3.83 -4.20 -4.53
CA GLY A 111 4.49 -4.47 -5.82
C GLY A 111 5.94 -4.07 -5.82
N VAL A 112 6.66 -4.62 -6.78
CA VAL A 112 8.00 -4.18 -7.16
C VAL A 112 8.02 -4.02 -8.68
N ILE A 113 8.53 -2.89 -9.13
CA ILE A 113 8.68 -2.53 -10.54
C ILE A 113 10.09 -2.03 -10.81
N ARG A 114 10.42 -1.85 -12.07
CA ARG A 114 11.71 -1.30 -12.51
C ARG A 114 11.54 -0.05 -13.36
N VAL A 115 12.37 0.95 -13.11
CA VAL A 115 12.56 2.12 -13.97
C VAL A 115 14.06 2.23 -14.25
N GLY A 116 14.48 1.89 -15.46
CA GLY A 116 15.90 1.68 -15.73
C GLY A 116 16.46 0.52 -14.89
N ASP A 117 17.51 0.80 -14.13
CA ASP A 117 18.13 -0.12 -13.17
C ASP A 117 17.52 -0.04 -11.76
N LEU A 118 16.73 0.99 -11.47
CA LEU A 118 16.12 1.14 -10.15
C LEU A 118 14.98 0.14 -9.94
N ARG A 119 15.07 -0.64 -8.86
CA ARG A 119 13.96 -1.45 -8.33
C ARG A 119 13.23 -0.66 -7.27
N ILE A 120 11.95 -0.41 -7.52
CA ILE A 120 11.09 0.39 -6.66
C ILE A 120 10.00 -0.52 -6.11
N GLY A 121 10.02 -0.74 -4.80
CA GLY A 121 9.00 -1.49 -4.08
C GLY A 121 8.03 -0.57 -3.38
N GLY A 122 6.79 -1.00 -3.24
CA GLY A 122 5.80 -0.23 -2.50
C GLY A 122 4.72 -1.09 -1.88
N LYS A 123 4.13 -0.56 -0.83
CA LYS A 123 3.09 -1.23 -0.06
C LYS A 123 2.09 -0.21 0.46
N ILE A 124 0.80 -0.52 0.34
CA ILE A 124 -0.26 0.23 1.00
C ILE A 124 -0.28 -0.11 2.49
N SER A 125 -0.40 0.91 3.35
CA SER A 125 -0.75 0.72 4.76
C SER A 125 -2.16 0.13 4.86
N ASN A 126 -2.40 -0.77 5.83
CA ASN A 126 -3.73 -1.30 6.08
C ASN A 126 -4.76 -0.18 6.15
N LEU A 127 -5.72 -0.18 5.23
CA LEU A 127 -6.89 0.68 5.25
C LEU A 127 -7.76 0.25 6.45
N SER A 128 -7.39 0.69 7.65
CA SER A 128 -7.86 0.16 8.94
C SER A 128 -9.21 0.74 9.41
N LYS A 129 -9.96 1.42 8.54
CA LYS A 129 -11.32 1.84 8.90
C LYS A 129 -12.35 1.05 8.12
N PRO A 130 -13.36 0.44 8.79
CA PRO A 130 -14.55 -0.01 8.10
C PRO A 130 -15.18 1.22 7.44
N GLN A 131 -15.13 1.26 6.12
CA GLN A 131 -15.76 2.30 5.33
C GLN A 131 -17.25 2.01 5.25
N LYS A 132 -18.05 3.04 4.93
CA LYS A 132 -19.52 2.92 4.74
C LYS A 132 -19.91 1.82 3.74
N ILE A 133 -18.94 1.29 3.02
CA ILE A 133 -19.08 0.19 2.07
C ILE A 133 -18.13 -0.93 2.53
N ASP A 134 -18.55 -1.74 3.48
CA ASP A 134 -17.80 -2.88 4.05
C ASP A 134 -17.32 -3.91 2.98
N PHE A 135 -17.84 -3.83 1.79
CA PHE A 135 -17.62 -4.77 0.70
C PHE A 135 -16.28 -4.55 -0.05
N PHE A 136 -15.74 -3.32 -0.04
CA PHE A 136 -14.67 -2.95 -0.98
C PHE A 136 -13.26 -2.98 -0.39
N PHE A 137 -13.07 -3.04 0.93
CA PHE A 137 -11.82 -2.55 1.51
C PHE A 137 -11.21 -3.36 2.64
N LYS A 138 -11.13 -4.65 2.51
CA LYS A 138 -10.24 -5.40 3.39
C LYS A 138 -9.04 -5.90 2.58
N CYS A 139 -7.89 -5.20 2.71
CA CYS A 139 -6.62 -5.78 2.31
C CYS A 139 -6.51 -7.15 2.94
N SER A 140 -6.52 -8.17 2.11
CA SER A 140 -6.31 -9.53 2.59
C SER A 140 -4.95 -9.61 3.31
N PRO A 141 -4.87 -10.23 4.49
CA PRO A 141 -3.61 -10.54 5.14
C PRO A 141 -2.62 -11.26 4.23
N SER A 142 -3.12 -11.94 3.19
CA SER A 142 -2.32 -12.69 2.22
C SER A 142 -1.31 -11.83 1.45
N GLU A 143 -1.65 -10.60 1.08
CA GLU A 143 -0.71 -9.73 0.35
C GLU A 143 0.41 -9.21 1.23
N MET A 144 0.10 -8.94 2.50
CA MET A 144 1.12 -8.64 3.51
C MET A 144 2.04 -9.83 3.73
N ASN A 145 1.47 -11.04 3.73
CA ASN A 145 2.23 -12.27 3.87
C ASN A 145 3.08 -12.55 2.63
N ARG A 146 2.63 -12.21 1.41
CA ARG A 146 3.45 -12.33 0.20
C ARG A 146 4.75 -11.52 0.30
N LEU A 147 4.70 -10.26 0.71
CA LEU A 147 5.91 -9.47 0.97
C LEU A 147 6.72 -9.99 2.15
N ARG A 148 6.09 -10.58 3.17
CA ARG A 148 6.79 -11.20 4.32
C ARG A 148 7.42 -12.54 3.96
N LEU A 149 6.72 -13.36 3.17
CA LEU A 149 7.19 -14.67 2.71
C LEU A 149 8.24 -14.55 1.59
N SER A 150 8.20 -13.44 0.84
CA SER A 150 9.27 -13.06 -0.09
C SER A 150 10.46 -12.42 0.63
N GLY A 151 10.61 -12.64 1.92
CA GLY A 151 11.57 -12.01 2.83
C GLY A 151 13.04 -12.04 2.39
N ILE A 152 13.32 -12.58 1.21
CA ILE A 152 14.65 -12.58 0.64
C ILE A 152 14.51 -12.37 -0.87
N PHE A 153 14.31 -11.12 -1.31
CA PHE A 153 14.71 -10.77 -2.66
C PHE A 153 16.22 -10.96 -2.75
N LYS A 154 16.67 -11.77 -3.70
CA LYS A 154 18.11 -11.91 -3.99
C LYS A 154 18.66 -10.62 -4.55
N ASP A 155 17.87 -9.95 -5.38
CA ASP A 155 18.24 -8.67 -5.96
C ASP A 155 17.76 -7.53 -5.05
N LYS A 156 18.65 -6.59 -4.75
CA LYS A 156 18.37 -5.47 -3.84
C LYS A 156 17.23 -4.59 -4.34
N VAL A 157 16.26 -4.29 -3.47
CA VAL A 157 15.29 -3.21 -3.69
C VAL A 157 15.98 -1.89 -3.38
N HIS A 158 16.05 -0.97 -4.36
CA HIS A 158 16.75 0.30 -4.19
C HIS A 158 15.90 1.32 -3.43
N VAL A 159 14.63 1.41 -3.77
CA VAL A 159 13.68 2.35 -3.18
C VAL A 159 12.47 1.58 -2.65
N MET A 160 12.10 1.81 -1.41
CA MET A 160 10.88 1.28 -0.81
C MET A 160 9.94 2.40 -0.41
N LEU A 161 8.65 2.21 -0.70
CA LEU A 161 7.59 3.15 -0.42
C LEU A 161 6.61 2.56 0.59
N SER A 162 6.23 3.36 1.58
CA SER A 162 5.08 3.07 2.44
C SER A 162 4.36 4.35 2.80
N HIS A 163 3.03 4.32 2.89
CA HIS A 163 2.30 5.52 3.32
C HIS A 163 2.59 5.85 4.78
N ASP A 164 2.42 4.88 5.69
CA ASP A 164 2.77 5.03 7.11
C ASP A 164 4.27 4.74 7.35
N TRP A 165 4.84 5.31 8.40
CA TRP A 165 6.25 5.17 8.74
C TRP A 165 6.58 3.78 9.29
N PRO A 166 7.79 3.25 9.07
CA PRO A 166 8.29 2.10 9.84
C PRO A 166 8.27 2.44 11.33
N ARG A 167 7.79 1.51 12.18
CA ARG A 167 7.80 1.70 13.64
C ARG A 167 9.25 1.81 14.11
N GLY A 168 9.50 2.66 15.12
CA GLY A 168 10.83 2.89 15.66
C GLY A 168 11.74 3.77 14.81
N ILE A 169 11.32 4.18 13.60
CA ILE A 169 12.16 5.01 12.72
C ILE A 169 12.59 6.33 13.35
N THR A 170 11.85 6.83 14.33
CA THR A 170 12.14 8.08 15.04
C THR A 170 13.43 8.02 15.85
N ASP A 171 13.88 6.83 16.25
CA ASP A 171 15.12 6.63 16.99
C ASP A 171 16.38 6.75 16.11
N HIS A 172 16.20 6.75 14.77
CA HIS A 172 17.26 6.90 13.79
C HIS A 172 17.38 8.33 13.23
N GLY A 173 16.62 9.30 13.77
CA GLY A 173 16.62 10.71 13.34
C GLY A 173 16.45 11.67 14.51
N ASN A 174 16.14 12.94 14.22
CA ASN A 174 15.99 13.97 15.26
C ASN A 174 14.57 13.91 15.89
N LYS A 175 14.41 12.99 16.83
CA LYS A 175 13.17 12.73 17.57
C LYS A 175 12.72 13.96 18.39
N GLU A 176 13.63 14.66 19.02
CA GLU A 176 13.32 15.85 19.83
C GLU A 176 12.76 16.98 18.97
N GLN A 177 13.30 17.17 17.78
CA GLN A 177 12.77 18.16 16.82
C GLN A 177 11.37 17.78 16.36
N LEU A 178 11.13 16.49 16.05
CA LEU A 178 9.81 16.00 15.67
C LEU A 178 8.77 16.26 16.77
N ILE A 179 9.10 15.96 18.02
CA ILE A 179 8.23 16.18 19.17
C ILE A 179 7.94 17.68 19.39
N ARG A 180 8.91 18.55 19.11
CA ARG A 180 8.68 20.02 19.17
C ARG A 180 7.66 20.48 18.15
N PHE A 181 7.72 19.96 16.91
CA PHE A 181 6.76 20.30 15.85
C PHE A 181 5.40 19.61 15.99
N LYS A 182 5.40 18.38 16.55
CA LYS A 182 4.20 17.53 16.71
C LYS A 182 4.15 16.98 18.14
N PRO A 183 3.82 17.82 19.16
CA PRO A 183 3.87 17.42 20.58
C PRO A 183 2.98 16.22 20.90
N PHE A 184 1.89 16.03 20.17
CA PHE A 184 0.94 14.93 20.35
C PHE A 184 1.48 13.55 19.93
N PHE A 185 2.63 13.49 19.25
CA PHE A 185 3.32 12.21 18.96
C PHE A 185 4.17 11.71 20.13
N ARG A 186 4.41 12.54 21.17
CA ARG A 186 5.27 12.18 22.29
C ARG A 186 4.90 10.84 22.91
N GLU A 187 3.65 10.68 23.31
CA GLU A 187 3.17 9.47 23.97
C GLU A 187 3.34 8.22 23.07
N GLU A 188 3.01 8.33 21.78
CA GLU A 188 3.14 7.21 20.82
C GLU A 188 4.60 6.88 20.55
N ILE A 189 5.50 7.87 20.50
CA ILE A 189 6.94 7.68 20.32
C ILE A 189 7.55 7.00 21.55
N GLU A 190 7.26 7.52 22.76
CA GLU A 190 7.80 6.97 24.02
C GLU A 190 7.30 5.55 24.27
N ALA A 191 6.07 5.23 23.86
CA ALA A 191 5.50 3.89 23.94
C ALA A 191 5.91 2.98 22.77
N ASN A 192 6.76 3.43 21.85
CA ASN A 192 7.11 2.74 20.60
C ASN A 192 5.87 2.26 19.82
N GLN A 193 4.86 3.12 19.67
CA GLN A 193 3.61 2.82 18.97
C GLN A 193 3.43 3.62 17.68
N LEU A 194 4.21 4.68 17.45
CA LEU A 194 4.16 5.46 16.21
C LEU A 194 4.71 4.63 15.06
N GLY A 195 3.94 4.53 13.98
CA GLY A 195 4.33 3.82 12.76
C GLY A 195 3.85 2.36 12.72
N SER A 196 4.23 1.66 11.67
CA SER A 196 3.76 0.36 11.24
C SER A 196 4.79 -0.74 11.52
N VAL A 197 4.44 -1.75 12.35
CA VAL A 197 5.29 -2.93 12.60
C VAL A 197 5.61 -3.70 11.29
N PRO A 198 4.66 -3.95 10.39
CA PRO A 198 5.00 -4.58 9.13
C PRO A 198 5.97 -3.79 8.26
N ALA A 199 5.97 -2.45 8.33
CA ALA A 199 6.94 -1.63 7.61
C ALA A 199 8.32 -1.71 8.27
N GLU A 200 8.40 -1.72 9.61
CA GLU A 200 9.64 -1.98 10.35
C GLU A 200 10.26 -3.33 9.96
N ASN A 201 9.46 -4.39 9.96
CA ASN A 201 9.93 -5.72 9.57
C ASN A 201 10.49 -5.73 8.14
N LEU A 202 9.80 -5.07 7.18
CA LEU A 202 10.28 -4.97 5.81
C LEU A 202 11.56 -4.14 5.70
N LEU A 203 11.68 -3.05 6.45
CA LEU A 203 12.88 -2.22 6.50
C LEU A 203 14.09 -3.04 6.93
N ASN A 204 13.95 -3.82 7.99
CA ASN A 204 15.01 -4.66 8.55
C ASN A 204 15.33 -5.88 7.67
N THR A 205 14.37 -6.37 6.90
CA THR A 205 14.55 -7.51 6.00
C THR A 205 15.15 -7.08 4.65
N LEU A 206 14.55 -6.07 4.00
CA LEU A 206 14.92 -5.66 2.65
C LEU A 206 16.15 -4.73 2.62
N LYS A 207 16.38 -3.97 3.68
CA LYS A 207 17.50 -3.02 3.84
C LYS A 207 17.72 -2.16 2.57
N PRO A 208 16.66 -1.46 2.05
CA PRO A 208 16.76 -0.71 0.82
C PRO A 208 17.71 0.49 0.97
N ASN A 209 18.16 1.07 -0.15
CA ASN A 209 18.97 2.29 -0.09
C ASN A 209 18.16 3.49 0.40
N TYR A 210 16.91 3.58 -0.06
CA TYR A 210 15.99 4.67 0.26
C TYR A 210 14.64 4.13 0.72
N TRP A 211 14.07 4.80 1.69
CA TRP A 211 12.69 4.55 2.13
C TRP A 211 11.92 5.86 2.20
N PHE A 212 10.83 5.97 1.44
CA PHE A 212 10.00 7.16 1.43
C PHE A 212 8.62 6.90 2.04
N SER A 213 8.14 7.86 2.84
CA SER A 213 6.84 7.80 3.52
C SER A 213 6.15 9.17 3.55
N ALA A 214 4.87 9.17 3.99
CA ALA A 214 4.06 10.37 4.16
C ALA A 214 3.18 10.30 5.42
N HIS A 215 1.85 10.42 5.33
CA HIS A 215 0.83 10.13 6.33
C HIS A 215 0.82 11.07 7.55
N LEU A 216 1.94 11.29 8.22
CA LEU A 216 2.01 12.09 9.46
C LEU A 216 2.08 13.59 9.21
N HIS A 217 2.04 14.01 7.94
CA HIS A 217 2.05 15.40 7.52
C HIS A 217 3.17 16.23 8.17
N CYS A 218 4.39 15.74 8.09
CA CYS A 218 5.60 16.45 8.48
C CYS A 218 6.81 15.86 7.79
N GLN A 219 7.81 16.71 7.52
CA GLN A 219 9.11 16.22 7.04
C GLN A 219 9.89 15.61 8.20
N PHE A 220 10.44 14.43 7.97
CA PHE A 220 11.36 13.77 8.88
C PHE A 220 12.40 12.97 8.12
N VAL A 221 13.65 13.04 8.59
CA VAL A 221 14.79 12.36 7.97
C VAL A 221 15.45 11.46 9.01
N ALA A 222 15.81 10.25 8.61
CA ALA A 222 16.55 9.33 9.45
C ALA A 222 17.55 8.50 8.65
N LEU A 223 18.59 8.03 9.31
CA LEU A 223 19.59 7.12 8.73
C LEU A 223 19.62 5.83 9.55
N VAL A 224 19.15 4.75 8.94
CA VAL A 224 19.11 3.42 9.57
C VAL A 224 20.36 2.66 9.16
N LYS A 225 21.22 2.35 10.13
CA LYS A 225 22.39 1.49 9.94
C LYS A 225 22.00 0.05 10.21
N HIS A 226 22.28 -0.82 9.26
CA HIS A 226 21.98 -2.25 9.36
C HIS A 226 23.20 -3.06 9.80
N ASP A 227 22.96 -4.23 10.38
CA ASP A 227 23.96 -5.17 10.87
C ASP A 227 24.94 -5.67 9.79
N ASN A 228 24.52 -5.68 8.51
CA ASN A 228 25.38 -6.03 7.38
C ASN A 228 26.24 -4.87 6.85
N GLY A 229 26.27 -3.73 7.54
CA GLY A 229 27.02 -2.53 7.17
C GLY A 229 26.35 -1.66 6.10
N SER A 230 25.20 -2.06 5.57
CA SER A 230 24.42 -1.20 4.65
C SER A 230 23.61 -0.15 5.42
N GLU A 231 23.18 0.90 4.72
CA GLU A 231 22.40 1.98 5.30
C GLU A 231 21.12 2.21 4.49
N THR A 232 20.03 2.54 5.19
CA THR A 232 18.79 3.05 4.58
C THR A 232 18.60 4.51 4.92
N LYS A 233 18.48 5.34 3.92
CA LYS A 233 18.12 6.75 4.04
C LYS A 233 16.59 6.86 4.03
N PHE A 234 16.01 7.27 5.15
CA PHE A 234 14.58 7.46 5.32
C PHE A 234 14.20 8.92 5.14
N LEU A 235 13.15 9.16 4.36
CA LEU A 235 12.55 10.48 4.19
C LEU A 235 11.03 10.37 4.26
N ALA A 236 10.44 11.10 5.19
CA ALA A 236 9.01 11.37 5.20
C ALA A 236 8.75 12.83 4.81
N LEU A 237 7.63 13.06 4.11
CA LEU A 237 7.23 14.38 3.62
C LEU A 237 5.83 14.75 4.07
N ASP A 238 5.56 16.05 4.05
CA ASP A 238 4.27 16.66 4.42
C ASP A 238 3.23 16.49 3.29
N LYS A 239 2.06 17.05 3.45
CA LYS A 239 1.02 17.12 2.42
C LYS A 239 1.19 18.33 1.52
N CYS A 240 0.71 18.24 0.28
CA CYS A 240 0.75 19.30 -0.72
C CYS A 240 -0.08 20.53 -0.29
N LEU A 241 0.55 21.42 0.45
CA LEU A 241 0.02 22.72 0.85
C LEU A 241 1.10 23.81 0.75
N PRO A 242 0.71 25.08 0.57
CA PRO A 242 1.65 26.21 0.55
C PRO A 242 2.52 26.23 1.82
N LYS A 243 3.81 26.54 1.67
CA LYS A 243 4.80 26.62 2.75
C LYS A 243 5.08 25.30 3.50
N ARG A 244 4.51 24.16 3.06
CA ARG A 244 4.81 22.83 3.61
C ARG A 244 5.94 22.15 2.84
N ARG A 245 6.72 21.32 3.50
CA ARG A 245 7.79 20.54 2.89
C ARG A 245 7.24 19.22 2.33
N HIS A 246 6.50 19.32 1.24
CA HIS A 246 5.78 18.19 0.64
C HIS A 246 6.56 17.53 -0.50
N LEU A 247 7.46 18.27 -1.15
CA LEU A 247 8.20 17.82 -2.33
C LEU A 247 9.72 17.91 -2.08
N GLN A 248 10.46 16.88 -2.47
CA GLN A 248 11.92 16.81 -2.38
C GLN A 248 12.50 16.24 -3.67
N ILE A 249 13.53 16.90 -4.21
CA ILE A 249 14.30 16.36 -5.34
C ILE A 249 15.51 15.61 -4.79
N LEU A 250 15.77 14.43 -5.35
CA LEU A 250 16.89 13.56 -4.99
C LEU A 250 17.62 13.13 -6.27
N ASP A 251 18.94 13.05 -6.16
CA ASP A 251 19.76 12.39 -7.17
C ASP A 251 20.09 10.97 -6.68
N VAL A 252 19.37 10.00 -7.24
CA VAL A 252 19.56 8.60 -6.90
C VAL A 252 20.60 8.01 -7.83
N PRO A 253 21.73 7.49 -7.31
CA PRO A 253 22.73 6.84 -8.15
C PRO A 253 22.09 5.77 -9.03
N SER A 254 22.36 5.85 -10.32
CA SER A 254 21.91 4.92 -11.35
C SER A 254 23.03 4.81 -12.36
N GLU A 255 23.46 3.58 -12.62
CA GLU A 255 24.48 3.29 -13.64
C GLU A 255 23.88 3.23 -15.04
N PHE A 256 22.54 3.27 -15.12
CA PHE A 256 21.78 3.10 -16.34
C PHE A 256 21.43 4.44 -16.99
N ASP A 257 22.06 4.72 -18.12
CA ASP A 257 21.77 5.90 -18.96
C ASP A 257 20.87 5.60 -20.18
N GLY A 258 20.22 4.43 -20.15
CA GLY A 258 19.37 3.95 -21.24
C GLY A 258 17.89 4.25 -21.04
N ASP A 259 17.06 3.39 -21.62
CA ASP A 259 15.60 3.47 -21.61
C ASP A 259 15.01 3.36 -20.19
N LYS A 260 14.41 4.46 -19.69
CA LYS A 260 13.74 4.58 -18.39
C LYS A 260 12.27 4.11 -18.42
N THR A 261 11.92 3.26 -19.39
CA THR A 261 10.57 2.67 -19.47
C THR A 261 10.24 1.88 -18.21
N LEU A 262 8.99 1.97 -17.81
CA LEU A 262 8.47 1.20 -16.70
C LEU A 262 8.40 -0.30 -17.07
N LYS A 263 8.93 -1.16 -16.19
CA LYS A 263 8.98 -2.62 -16.42
C LYS A 263 8.50 -3.36 -15.18
N TYR A 264 7.89 -4.52 -15.42
CA TYR A 264 7.66 -5.50 -14.36
C TYR A 264 8.99 -6.01 -13.80
N ASP A 265 8.99 -6.38 -12.53
CA ASP A 265 10.12 -7.05 -11.89
C ASP A 265 9.91 -8.57 -11.92
N ALA A 266 10.82 -9.29 -12.55
CA ALA A 266 10.69 -10.74 -12.74
C ALA A 266 10.66 -11.52 -11.42
N GLU A 267 11.43 -11.06 -10.43
CA GLU A 267 11.44 -11.68 -9.11
C GLU A 267 10.12 -11.48 -8.38
N TRP A 268 9.54 -10.27 -8.45
CA TRP A 268 8.22 -9.99 -7.90
C TRP A 268 7.12 -10.81 -8.57
N LEU A 269 7.13 -10.91 -9.90
CA LEU A 269 6.15 -11.73 -10.62
C LEU A 269 6.29 -13.23 -10.28
N ALA A 270 7.50 -13.72 -10.05
CA ALA A 270 7.72 -15.09 -9.58
C ALA A 270 7.17 -15.29 -8.16
N VAL A 271 7.29 -14.29 -7.26
CA VAL A 271 6.65 -14.32 -5.94
C VAL A 271 5.13 -14.37 -6.09
N LEU A 272 4.53 -13.52 -6.93
CA LEU A 272 3.07 -13.54 -7.16
C LEU A 272 2.59 -14.92 -7.63
N LYS A 273 3.33 -15.53 -8.56
CA LYS A 273 2.99 -16.85 -9.11
C LYS A 273 3.13 -17.96 -8.06
N SER A 274 4.26 -18.04 -7.38
CA SER A 274 4.53 -19.09 -6.38
C SER A 274 3.62 -19.00 -5.15
N THR A 275 3.13 -17.80 -4.83
CA THR A 275 2.22 -17.56 -3.69
C THR A 275 0.75 -17.41 -4.09
N ASN A 276 0.38 -17.72 -5.34
CA ASN A 276 -1.00 -17.54 -5.80
C ASN A 276 -2.00 -18.37 -4.97
N HIS A 277 -1.65 -19.59 -4.60
CA HIS A 277 -2.47 -20.48 -3.75
C HIS A 277 -2.76 -19.90 -2.34
N LEU A 278 -1.98 -18.91 -1.88
CA LEU A 278 -2.17 -18.21 -0.61
C LEU A 278 -3.06 -16.97 -0.76
N MET A 279 -3.53 -16.68 -1.99
CA MET A 279 -4.39 -15.53 -2.23
C MET A 279 -5.76 -15.73 -1.58
N SER A 280 -6.22 -14.74 -0.84
CA SER A 280 -7.52 -14.75 -0.19
C SER A 280 -8.21 -13.41 -0.31
N VAL A 281 -9.53 -13.47 -0.50
CA VAL A 281 -10.45 -12.32 -0.49
C VAL A 281 -11.30 -12.28 0.77
N LYS A 282 -10.96 -13.10 1.79
CA LYS A 282 -11.62 -13.09 3.10
C LYS A 282 -11.10 -11.96 3.98
N ASN A 283 -11.93 -11.50 4.90
CA ASN A 283 -11.58 -10.43 5.86
C ASN A 283 -10.49 -10.82 6.85
N VAL A 284 -10.49 -12.07 7.25
CA VAL A 284 -9.51 -12.69 8.16
C VAL A 284 -9.23 -14.07 7.60
N GLU A 285 -7.99 -14.38 7.40
CA GLU A 285 -7.53 -15.71 7.03
C GLU A 285 -6.33 -16.07 7.86
N TYR A 286 -6.40 -17.23 8.47
CA TYR A 286 -5.25 -17.85 9.12
C TYR A 286 -4.61 -18.77 8.08
N LEU A 287 -3.32 -18.60 7.85
CA LEU A 287 -2.55 -19.57 7.08
C LEU A 287 -2.54 -20.86 7.88
N THR A 288 -3.21 -21.88 7.37
CA THR A 288 -3.19 -23.22 8.01
C THR A 288 -1.86 -23.88 7.73
N TYR A 289 -1.47 -24.80 8.62
CA TYR A 289 -0.25 -25.60 8.46
C TYR A 289 -0.23 -26.31 7.10
N GLU A 290 -1.36 -26.78 6.60
CA GLU A 290 -1.51 -27.43 5.30
C GLU A 290 -1.22 -26.48 4.12
N MET A 291 -1.58 -25.22 4.22
CA MET A 291 -1.30 -24.22 3.17
C MET A 291 0.20 -23.89 3.06
N ILE A 292 0.95 -24.07 4.14
CA ILE A 292 2.38 -23.77 4.22
C ILE A 292 3.21 -25.05 3.98
N HIS A 293 2.62 -26.23 4.05
CA HIS A 293 3.32 -27.53 4.12
C HIS A 293 4.19 -27.85 2.92
N PHE A 294 3.91 -27.26 1.74
CA PHE A 294 4.65 -27.55 0.53
C PHE A 294 5.89 -26.67 0.33
N ARG A 295 5.92 -25.49 0.96
CA ARG A 295 7.03 -24.56 0.81
C ARG A 295 7.03 -23.51 1.93
N TYR A 296 8.12 -23.44 2.69
CA TYR A 296 8.33 -22.42 3.74
C TYR A 296 9.08 -21.21 3.21
N ASP A 297 9.97 -21.41 2.25
CA ASP A 297 10.77 -20.36 1.62
C ASP A 297 10.23 -20.10 0.20
N PHE A 298 9.62 -18.93 0.03
CA PHE A 298 9.10 -18.45 -1.24
C PHE A 298 10.09 -17.55 -1.98
N THR A 299 11.36 -17.56 -1.60
CA THR A 299 12.42 -16.92 -2.38
C THR A 299 12.43 -17.50 -3.79
N PRO A 300 12.24 -16.69 -4.85
CA PRO A 300 12.19 -17.18 -6.22
C PRO A 300 13.48 -17.85 -6.64
N THR A 301 13.37 -19.04 -7.20
CA THR A 301 14.52 -19.71 -7.81
C THR A 301 14.87 -19.05 -9.16
N LYS A 302 16.02 -19.42 -9.71
CA LYS A 302 16.43 -18.94 -11.04
C LYS A 302 15.45 -19.42 -12.11
N GLU A 303 15.04 -20.68 -12.03
CA GLU A 303 14.10 -21.34 -12.94
C GLU A 303 12.71 -20.67 -12.89
N GLU A 304 12.23 -20.30 -11.71
CA GLU A 304 10.97 -19.57 -11.54
C GLU A 304 11.03 -18.19 -12.20
N LYS A 305 12.13 -17.47 -12.05
CA LYS A 305 12.33 -16.17 -12.72
C LYS A 305 12.42 -16.32 -14.25
N GLU A 306 13.14 -17.34 -14.75
CA GLU A 306 13.23 -17.64 -16.19
C GLU A 306 11.88 -18.05 -16.77
N ALA A 307 11.10 -18.85 -16.05
CA ALA A 307 9.74 -19.22 -16.45
C ALA A 307 8.83 -18.00 -16.59
N VAL A 308 8.88 -17.06 -15.64
CA VAL A 308 8.13 -15.80 -15.71
C VAL A 308 8.56 -14.96 -16.91
N LEU A 309 9.85 -14.80 -17.16
CA LEU A 309 10.37 -14.08 -18.33
C LEU A 309 9.87 -14.70 -19.64
N SER A 310 9.84 -16.03 -19.73
CA SER A 310 9.30 -16.75 -20.88
C SER A 310 7.78 -16.52 -21.08
N MET A 311 7.01 -16.49 -19.99
CA MET A 311 5.56 -16.24 -20.03
C MET A 311 5.24 -14.82 -20.47
N MET A 312 5.90 -13.84 -19.87
CA MET A 312 5.63 -12.42 -20.11
C MET A 312 6.10 -11.94 -21.49
N LYS A 313 7.13 -12.55 -22.06
CA LYS A 313 7.76 -12.18 -23.34
C LYS A 313 8.28 -10.74 -23.41
N ASP A 314 7.46 -9.75 -23.01
CA ASP A 314 7.82 -8.34 -22.92
C ASP A 314 7.54 -7.87 -21.46
N MET A 315 8.58 -7.45 -20.78
CA MET A 315 8.49 -6.96 -19.40
C MET A 315 8.08 -5.49 -19.30
N ARG A 316 7.96 -4.77 -20.41
CA ARG A 316 7.55 -3.37 -20.42
C ARG A 316 6.07 -3.24 -20.05
N ILE A 317 5.78 -2.30 -19.19
CA ILE A 317 4.41 -1.94 -18.81
C ILE A 317 3.97 -0.81 -19.74
N LYS A 318 3.31 -1.17 -20.83
CA LYS A 318 2.94 -0.23 -21.88
C LYS A 318 1.87 0.74 -21.43
N GLU A 319 2.02 2.03 -21.73
CA GLU A 319 1.06 3.09 -21.36
C GLU A 319 -0.29 2.91 -22.07
N ASP A 320 -0.31 2.31 -23.25
CA ASP A 320 -1.51 1.99 -24.02
C ASP A 320 -2.39 0.90 -23.38
N ASN A 321 -1.90 0.23 -22.33
CA ASN A 321 -2.73 -0.66 -21.50
C ASN A 321 -3.76 0.10 -20.65
N PHE A 322 -3.66 1.42 -20.52
CA PHE A 322 -4.64 2.21 -19.77
C PHE A 322 -6.04 2.08 -20.34
N VAL A 323 -7.00 1.76 -19.47
CA VAL A 323 -8.42 1.59 -19.83
C VAL A 323 -9.30 2.41 -18.89
N LYS A 324 -10.23 3.16 -19.47
CA LYS A 324 -11.25 3.88 -18.69
C LYS A 324 -12.35 2.89 -18.27
N THR A 325 -12.49 2.66 -16.98
CA THR A 325 -13.48 1.72 -16.39
C THR A 325 -14.69 2.41 -15.76
N ALA A 326 -14.69 3.74 -15.69
CA ALA A 326 -15.79 4.54 -15.17
C ALA A 326 -16.03 5.77 -16.06
N PRO A 327 -17.25 6.36 -16.02
CA PRO A 327 -17.55 7.60 -16.70
C PRO A 327 -16.60 8.72 -16.26
N ILE A 328 -16.26 9.61 -17.19
CA ILE A 328 -15.53 10.84 -16.89
C ILE A 328 -16.38 11.74 -15.98
N TYR A 329 -15.72 12.67 -15.29
CA TYR A 329 -16.40 13.61 -14.41
C TYR A 329 -17.40 14.48 -15.17
N ASP A 330 -18.66 14.51 -14.67
CA ASP A 330 -19.68 15.44 -15.05
C ASP A 330 -20.18 16.20 -13.80
N PRO A 331 -20.06 17.54 -13.77
CA PRO A 331 -20.58 18.35 -12.66
C PRO A 331 -22.07 18.17 -12.40
N LYS A 332 -22.86 17.77 -13.40
CA LYS A 332 -24.32 17.54 -13.28
C LYS A 332 -24.68 16.12 -12.83
N ALA A 333 -23.75 15.17 -12.94
CA ALA A 333 -24.00 13.79 -12.53
C ALA A 333 -24.30 13.71 -11.02
N PRO A 334 -25.23 12.85 -10.58
CA PRO A 334 -25.52 12.64 -9.16
C PRO A 334 -24.34 12.00 -8.45
N LYS A 335 -24.21 12.27 -7.14
CA LYS A 335 -23.28 11.57 -6.25
C LYS A 335 -23.91 10.25 -5.82
N THR A 336 -23.48 9.16 -6.41
CA THR A 336 -23.99 7.80 -6.15
C THR A 336 -22.90 6.90 -5.57
N ALA A 337 -23.30 5.94 -4.73
CA ALA A 337 -22.39 4.92 -4.25
C ALA A 337 -21.97 3.99 -5.41
N PRO A 338 -20.71 3.51 -5.43
CA PRO A 338 -20.34 2.44 -6.33
C PRO A 338 -21.11 1.17 -5.96
N THR A 339 -21.70 0.53 -6.95
CA THR A 339 -22.60 -0.61 -6.73
C THR A 339 -21.90 -1.95 -6.80
N GLU A 340 -20.89 -2.07 -7.66
CA GLU A 340 -20.20 -3.35 -7.92
C GLU A 340 -18.72 -3.13 -8.22
N PRO A 341 -17.87 -4.12 -7.87
CA PRO A 341 -16.48 -4.16 -8.32
C PRO A 341 -16.40 -4.31 -9.84
N ILE A 342 -15.40 -3.68 -10.44
CA ILE A 342 -15.18 -3.72 -11.89
C ILE A 342 -13.90 -4.49 -12.17
N LEU A 343 -13.91 -5.42 -13.12
CA LEU A 343 -12.72 -6.06 -13.65
C LEU A 343 -11.99 -5.09 -14.57
N ASN A 344 -10.70 -4.89 -14.31
CA ASN A 344 -9.86 -4.06 -15.15
C ASN A 344 -9.07 -4.93 -16.12
N ALA A 345 -9.08 -4.60 -17.39
CA ALA A 345 -8.39 -5.38 -18.42
C ALA A 345 -6.88 -5.48 -18.15
N GLN A 346 -6.25 -4.48 -17.55
CA GLN A 346 -4.83 -4.55 -17.18
C GLN A 346 -4.56 -5.69 -16.18
N THR A 347 -5.42 -5.82 -15.16
CA THR A 347 -5.31 -6.90 -14.16
C THR A 347 -5.60 -8.25 -14.79
N VAL A 348 -6.68 -8.36 -15.58
CA VAL A 348 -7.04 -9.61 -16.25
C VAL A 348 -5.90 -10.08 -17.14
N ASN A 349 -5.37 -9.22 -18.01
CA ASN A 349 -4.27 -9.55 -18.92
C ASN A 349 -3.00 -10.01 -18.19
N LEU A 350 -2.65 -9.35 -17.06
CA LEU A 350 -1.52 -9.78 -16.24
C LEU A 350 -1.76 -11.14 -15.59
N CYS A 351 -2.96 -11.35 -15.05
CA CYS A 351 -3.34 -12.61 -14.42
C CYS A 351 -3.32 -13.77 -15.43
N ASP A 352 -3.87 -13.55 -16.62
CA ASP A 352 -3.88 -14.55 -17.71
C ASP A 352 -2.44 -14.87 -18.17
N ALA A 353 -1.59 -13.85 -18.35
CA ALA A 353 -0.20 -14.04 -18.78
C ALA A 353 0.63 -14.83 -17.75
N LEU A 354 0.40 -14.64 -16.45
CA LEU A 354 1.12 -15.32 -15.38
C LEU A 354 0.45 -16.65 -14.95
N GLY A 355 -0.82 -16.87 -15.31
CA GLY A 355 -1.62 -17.98 -14.79
C GLY A 355 -1.87 -17.85 -13.28
N ILE A 356 -2.29 -16.67 -12.83
CA ILE A 356 -2.66 -16.38 -11.44
C ILE A 356 -4.09 -15.85 -11.34
N ASP A 357 -4.66 -15.89 -10.13
CA ASP A 357 -6.03 -15.46 -9.91
C ASP A 357 -6.14 -13.93 -9.80
N ASP A 358 -7.21 -13.39 -10.39
CA ASP A 358 -7.64 -12.01 -10.15
C ASP A 358 -8.47 -11.96 -8.85
N PRO A 359 -8.04 -11.21 -7.81
CA PRO A 359 -8.78 -11.11 -6.55
C PRO A 359 -10.20 -10.56 -6.73
N VAL A 360 -10.44 -9.68 -7.69
CA VAL A 360 -11.78 -9.13 -7.97
C VAL A 360 -12.66 -10.22 -8.59
N GLN A 361 -12.14 -11.00 -9.51
CA GLN A 361 -12.86 -12.12 -10.11
C GLN A 361 -13.24 -13.18 -9.06
N VAL A 362 -12.30 -13.54 -8.19
CA VAL A 362 -12.55 -14.48 -7.08
C VAL A 362 -13.61 -13.95 -6.12
N LEU A 363 -13.59 -12.66 -5.82
CA LEU A 363 -14.58 -12.00 -4.98
C LEU A 363 -15.99 -12.06 -5.61
N LEU A 364 -16.10 -11.72 -6.89
CA LEU A 364 -17.37 -11.78 -7.63
C LEU A 364 -17.93 -13.20 -7.68
N ALA A 365 -17.09 -14.20 -7.98
CA ALA A 365 -17.50 -15.61 -8.01
C ALA A 365 -18.03 -16.09 -6.65
N ARG A 366 -17.39 -15.68 -5.55
CA ARG A 366 -17.84 -16.06 -4.18
C ARG A 366 -19.14 -15.39 -3.74
N THR A 367 -19.41 -14.19 -4.25
CA THR A 367 -20.62 -13.44 -3.88
C THR A 367 -21.83 -13.75 -4.77
N GLY A 368 -21.68 -14.64 -5.77
CA GLY A 368 -22.72 -14.98 -6.74
C GLY A 368 -23.15 -13.80 -7.62
N ARG A 369 -22.32 -12.74 -7.70
CA ARG A 369 -22.62 -11.56 -8.51
C ARG A 369 -22.16 -11.77 -9.94
N THR A 370 -23.00 -11.38 -10.88
CA THR A 370 -22.69 -11.39 -12.31
C THR A 370 -21.73 -10.26 -12.65
N MET A 371 -20.75 -10.55 -13.52
CA MET A 371 -19.80 -9.57 -14.02
C MET A 371 -20.52 -8.47 -14.81
N ARG A 372 -20.32 -7.20 -14.47
CA ARG A 372 -20.52 -6.11 -15.42
C ARG A 372 -19.29 -6.05 -16.33
N LYS A 373 -19.50 -6.24 -17.63
CA LYS A 373 -18.46 -5.89 -18.61
C LYS A 373 -18.22 -4.38 -18.51
N PRO A 374 -16.96 -3.91 -18.59
CA PRO A 374 -16.67 -2.48 -18.65
C PRO A 374 -17.54 -1.86 -19.75
N GLY A 375 -18.29 -0.82 -19.43
CA GLY A 375 -18.99 -0.04 -20.44
C GLY A 375 -17.97 0.58 -21.39
N ASN A 376 -18.32 0.71 -22.67
CA ASN A 376 -17.45 1.29 -23.68
C ASN A 376 -17.34 2.83 -23.44
N TYR A 377 -16.50 3.25 -22.51
CA TYR A 377 -16.29 4.66 -22.16
C TYR A 377 -15.19 5.34 -22.98
N GLY A 378 -15.17 5.08 -24.27
CA GLY A 378 -14.23 5.67 -25.21
C GLY A 378 -13.46 4.60 -25.98
N THR A 379 -13.69 4.59 -27.26
CA THR A 379 -13.22 3.66 -28.28
C THR A 379 -11.71 3.39 -28.21
N VAL A 380 -11.37 2.20 -27.71
CA VAL A 380 -10.32 1.40 -28.31
C VAL A 380 -10.95 0.04 -28.58
N THR A 381 -11.27 -0.20 -29.84
CA THR A 381 -11.71 -1.51 -30.35
C THR A 381 -10.56 -2.49 -30.17
N LEU A 382 -10.62 -3.27 -29.09
CA LEU A 382 -9.93 -4.54 -29.03
C LEU A 382 -10.86 -5.55 -29.71
N GLU A 383 -10.49 -6.01 -30.90
CA GLU A 383 -11.10 -7.19 -31.51
C GLU A 383 -10.89 -8.35 -30.54
N THR A 384 -11.94 -8.70 -29.81
CA THR A 384 -11.97 -9.93 -29.03
C THR A 384 -12.13 -11.08 -30.02
N ASN A 385 -11.03 -11.74 -30.35
CA ASN A 385 -11.12 -13.09 -30.83
C ASN A 385 -11.83 -13.90 -29.75
N SER A 386 -13.02 -14.36 -30.07
CA SER A 386 -13.82 -15.25 -29.25
C SER A 386 -13.05 -16.55 -29.02
N ILE A 387 -12.38 -16.63 -27.89
CA ILE A 387 -11.91 -17.91 -27.36
C ILE A 387 -13.14 -18.51 -26.69
N GLU A 388 -13.67 -19.57 -27.30
CA GLU A 388 -14.72 -20.39 -26.68
C GLU A 388 -14.22 -20.85 -25.31
N ALA A 389 -14.99 -20.49 -24.28
CA ALA A 389 -14.76 -20.93 -22.92
C ALA A 389 -14.81 -22.46 -22.86
N SER A 390 -13.67 -23.09 -22.68
CA SER A 390 -13.61 -24.50 -22.32
C SER A 390 -14.34 -24.69 -20.99
N PRO A 391 -15.32 -25.60 -20.91
CA PRO A 391 -16.06 -25.79 -19.67
C PRO A 391 -15.15 -26.48 -18.64
N PHE A 392 -14.67 -25.71 -17.67
CA PHE A 392 -14.10 -26.30 -16.48
C PHE A 392 -15.19 -27.08 -15.75
N SER A 393 -15.11 -28.41 -15.87
CA SER A 393 -15.91 -29.37 -15.12
C SER A 393 -15.64 -29.19 -13.62
N VAL A 394 -16.53 -28.52 -12.95
CA VAL A 394 -16.59 -28.53 -11.49
C VAL A 394 -17.02 -29.95 -11.09
N LYS A 395 -16.06 -30.80 -10.72
CA LYS A 395 -16.36 -32.06 -10.05
C LYS A 395 -17.06 -31.70 -8.74
N LYS A 396 -18.37 -32.02 -8.65
CA LYS A 396 -19.12 -31.99 -7.39
C LYS A 396 -18.36 -32.86 -6.38
N CYS A 397 -17.78 -32.24 -5.38
CA CYS A 397 -17.30 -32.95 -4.19
C CYS A 397 -18.51 -33.59 -3.53
N SER A 398 -18.53 -34.93 -3.53
CA SER A 398 -19.46 -35.73 -2.77
C SER A 398 -19.35 -35.36 -1.29
N LYS A 399 -20.50 -35.24 -0.63
CA LYS A 399 -20.61 -35.00 0.82
C LYS A 399 -19.77 -36.02 1.57
N LEU A 400 -18.68 -35.59 2.20
CA LEU A 400 -18.03 -36.35 3.24
C LEU A 400 -18.96 -36.35 4.47
N SER A 401 -19.55 -37.47 4.76
CA SER A 401 -20.21 -37.74 6.04
C SER A 401 -19.10 -37.94 7.09
N LEU A 402 -19.11 -37.10 8.11
CA LEU A 402 -18.26 -37.29 9.29
C LEU A 402 -18.71 -38.56 10.03
N PRO A 403 -17.78 -39.44 10.44
CA PRO A 403 -18.12 -40.54 11.33
C PRO A 403 -18.59 -40.04 12.71
N ALA A 404 -19.54 -40.72 13.29
CA ALA A 404 -20.09 -40.44 14.62
C ALA A 404 -19.00 -40.49 15.72
N PRO A 405 -19.10 -39.66 16.77
CA PRO A 405 -18.12 -39.70 17.86
C PRO A 405 -18.15 -41.02 18.58
N ILE A 406 -16.98 -41.61 18.72
CA ILE A 406 -16.77 -42.86 19.50
C ILE A 406 -16.78 -42.48 20.98
N THR A 407 -17.73 -43.00 21.74
CA THR A 407 -17.71 -43.00 23.22
C THR A 407 -16.69 -44.00 23.71
N PRO A 408 -15.84 -43.68 24.70
CA PRO A 408 -14.92 -44.67 25.25
C PRO A 408 -15.67 -45.66 26.14
N SER A 409 -15.60 -46.93 25.77
CA SER A 409 -15.94 -48.05 26.68
C SER A 409 -14.74 -48.35 27.57
N SER A 410 -15.01 -48.41 28.85
CA SER A 410 -14.12 -48.92 29.87
C SER A 410 -13.83 -50.42 29.63
N ASP A 411 -12.56 -50.78 29.41
CA ASP A 411 -12.00 -51.99 29.94
C ASP A 411 -10.47 -51.97 29.92
N SER A 412 -9.94 -52.39 31.05
CA SER A 412 -8.58 -52.49 31.45
C SER A 412 -7.77 -53.52 30.65
N GLU A 413 -6.49 -53.27 30.39
CA GLU A 413 -5.41 -54.16 30.86
C GLU A 413 -4.01 -53.66 30.45
N GLN A 414 -3.09 -53.91 31.34
CA GLN A 414 -1.70 -53.54 31.45
C GLN A 414 -0.82 -53.95 30.26
N LEU A 415 0.19 -53.15 29.93
CA LEU A 415 1.57 -53.65 29.82
C LEU A 415 2.58 -52.50 29.86
N SER A 416 3.46 -52.61 30.81
CA SER A 416 4.63 -51.83 31.13
C SER A 416 5.72 -51.93 30.07
N GLN A 417 6.39 -50.83 29.74
CA GLN A 417 7.84 -50.82 29.56
C GLN A 417 8.44 -49.39 29.61
N GLU A 418 9.58 -49.33 30.14
CA GLU A 418 10.35 -48.33 30.84
C GLU A 418 10.86 -47.14 30.05
N MET A 419 11.04 -46.08 30.81
CA MET A 419 11.69 -44.81 30.56
C MET A 419 13.22 -44.87 30.39
N PRO A 420 13.90 -43.76 30.02
CA PRO A 420 14.50 -43.01 31.10
C PRO A 420 14.30 -41.46 31.04
N SER A 421 14.38 -40.98 32.26
CA SER A 421 14.22 -39.63 32.79
C SER A 421 15.39 -38.69 32.57
N SER A 422 15.09 -37.40 32.54
CA SER A 422 15.78 -36.33 33.31
C SER A 422 15.22 -34.94 32.84
N ALA A 423 14.99 -33.94 33.59
CA ALA A 423 15.17 -33.56 34.97
C ALA A 423 14.24 -32.35 35.21
N CYS A 424 13.46 -32.41 36.23
CA CYS A 424 12.68 -31.27 36.75
C CYS A 424 13.58 -30.42 37.68
N ILE A 425 13.43 -29.10 37.63
CA ILE A 425 13.75 -28.24 38.78
C ILE A 425 12.48 -27.53 39.19
N SER A 426 11.99 -27.94 40.37
CA SER A 426 10.90 -27.29 41.12
C SER A 426 11.48 -26.27 42.08
N VAL A 427 10.80 -25.12 42.21
CA VAL A 427 10.88 -24.27 43.41
C VAL A 427 9.47 -24.01 43.86
N THR A 428 9.15 -24.60 45.01
CA THR A 428 8.01 -24.32 45.85
C THR A 428 8.35 -23.11 46.74
N ASP A 429 7.39 -22.23 47.00
CA ASP A 429 7.06 -21.88 48.38
C ASP A 429 5.70 -21.23 48.51
N SER A 430 5.07 -21.70 49.52
CA SER A 430 3.74 -21.42 50.06
C SER A 430 3.64 -20.07 50.75
N LEU A 431 2.45 -19.49 50.85
CA LEU A 431 1.77 -19.22 52.12
C LEU A 431 0.36 -18.62 51.93
N ASN A 432 -0.57 -19.26 52.60
CA ASN A 432 -1.96 -18.88 52.84
C ASN A 432 -2.09 -17.51 53.55
N THR A 433 -3.11 -16.76 53.22
CA THR A 433 -4.08 -16.21 54.21
C THR A 433 -5.37 -15.76 53.54
N THR A 434 -6.47 -16.24 54.07
CA THR A 434 -7.87 -15.88 53.82
C THR A 434 -8.19 -14.49 54.34
N THR A 435 -8.92 -13.69 53.58
CA THR A 435 -10.00 -12.83 54.12
C THR A 435 -10.97 -12.42 53.01
N ASP A 436 -12.24 -12.70 53.22
CA ASP A 436 -13.42 -12.21 52.51
C ASP A 436 -13.49 -10.67 52.54
N CYS A 437 -13.77 -10.05 51.39
CA CYS A 437 -14.59 -8.84 51.36
C CYS A 437 -15.18 -8.62 49.98
N SER A 438 -16.48 -8.74 49.91
CA SER A 438 -17.36 -8.46 48.77
C SER A 438 -17.43 -6.94 48.50
N THR A 439 -17.04 -6.52 47.28
CA THR A 439 -17.52 -5.25 46.72
C THR A 439 -17.58 -5.39 45.16
N PRO A 440 -18.59 -4.76 44.51
CA PRO A 440 -18.88 -5.05 43.11
C PRO A 440 -17.87 -4.37 42.17
N MET A 441 -17.34 -5.15 41.23
CA MET A 441 -16.48 -4.66 40.15
C MET A 441 -17.29 -3.77 39.19
N SER A 442 -16.98 -2.47 39.23
CA SER A 442 -17.29 -1.53 38.16
C SER A 442 -16.47 -1.91 36.91
N THR A 443 -17.14 -2.43 35.90
CA THR A 443 -16.55 -2.65 34.59
C THR A 443 -16.38 -1.31 33.85
N THR A 444 -15.27 -0.66 34.07
CA THR A 444 -14.85 0.44 33.20
C THR A 444 -14.43 -0.16 31.85
N LYS A 445 -15.30 -0.05 30.86
CA LYS A 445 -14.97 -0.31 29.47
C LYS A 445 -13.80 0.61 29.09
N LYS A 446 -12.59 0.07 28.94
CA LYS A 446 -11.46 0.76 28.33
C LYS A 446 -11.84 1.03 26.87
N THR A 447 -12.29 2.25 26.58
CA THR A 447 -12.46 2.73 25.22
C THR A 447 -11.07 2.93 24.61
N PHE A 448 -10.71 2.07 23.70
CA PHE A 448 -9.53 2.28 22.86
C PHE A 448 -9.71 3.58 22.06
N LYS A 449 -8.96 4.63 22.41
CA LYS A 449 -8.87 5.84 21.59
C LYS A 449 -8.28 5.46 20.23
N ARG A 450 -9.06 5.67 19.16
CA ARG A 450 -8.64 5.38 17.81
C ARG A 450 -7.47 6.27 17.42
N ARG A 451 -6.38 5.67 16.97
CA ARG A 451 -5.08 6.24 16.58
C ARG A 451 -5.14 7.48 15.66
N ASN A 452 -6.23 7.67 14.92
CA ASN A 452 -6.34 8.73 13.91
C ASN A 452 -7.26 9.91 14.32
N VAL A 453 -7.87 9.92 15.50
CA VAL A 453 -8.80 10.98 15.89
C VAL A 453 -8.06 12.28 16.19
N SER A 454 -6.86 12.21 16.77
CA SER A 454 -6.05 13.38 17.09
C SER A 454 -5.47 14.08 15.85
N ILE A 455 -5.17 13.34 14.79
CA ILE A 455 -4.64 13.89 13.53
C ILE A 455 -5.71 14.72 12.78
N TYR A 456 -6.99 14.39 12.97
CA TYR A 456 -8.11 15.03 12.27
C TYR A 456 -8.85 16.09 13.08
N ASN A 457 -8.67 16.12 14.42
CA ASN A 457 -9.39 17.02 15.32
C ASN A 457 -8.55 18.20 15.84
N THR A 458 -7.28 18.33 15.43
CA THR A 458 -6.53 19.56 15.71
C THR A 458 -7.10 20.67 14.83
N PRO A 459 -7.62 21.78 15.40
CA PRO A 459 -7.91 23.00 14.65
C PRO A 459 -6.60 23.38 13.93
N ASN A 460 -6.69 23.78 12.66
CA ASN A 460 -5.56 24.39 11.99
C ASN A 460 -5.17 25.63 12.83
N GLN A 461 -4.07 25.59 13.54
CA GLN A 461 -3.52 26.73 14.27
C GLN A 461 -3.05 27.86 13.34
N ASP A 462 -3.23 27.70 12.03
CA ASP A 462 -2.81 28.69 11.03
C ASP A 462 -3.94 29.69 10.64
N ASP A 463 -5.17 29.58 11.21
CA ASP A 463 -6.29 30.47 10.86
C ASP A 463 -6.49 31.66 11.84
N SER A 464 -5.60 31.85 12.81
CA SER A 464 -5.74 32.94 13.81
C SER A 464 -4.55 33.89 13.88
N GLU A 465 -3.99 34.32 12.75
CA GLU A 465 -3.17 35.53 12.69
C GLU A 465 -3.18 36.13 11.29
N SER A 466 -4.18 36.96 10.98
CA SER A 466 -4.02 38.09 10.06
C SER A 466 -5.20 39.05 10.11
N THR A 467 -5.27 39.86 11.17
CA THR A 467 -5.87 41.18 11.08
C THR A 467 -4.82 42.19 11.50
N ALA A 468 -3.95 42.53 10.56
CA ALA A 468 -3.24 43.81 10.56
C ALA A 468 -2.94 44.16 9.10
N SER A 469 -3.68 45.15 8.64
CA SER A 469 -3.52 45.82 7.36
C SER A 469 -2.11 46.36 7.17
N THR A 470 -1.42 46.01 6.08
CA THR A 470 -0.60 46.94 5.32
C THR A 470 -0.46 46.45 3.88
N VAL A 471 -0.56 47.42 3.00
CA VAL A 471 -0.68 47.42 1.55
C VAL A 471 0.65 47.06 0.88
N LEU A 472 0.54 46.41 -0.31
CA LEU A 472 1.56 46.22 -1.37
C LEU A 472 2.63 45.15 -1.13
N ASP A 473 2.53 43.98 -1.81
CA ASP A 473 3.28 43.69 -3.02
C ASP A 473 2.80 42.38 -3.66
N THR A 474 2.44 42.52 -4.93
CA THR A 474 2.14 41.46 -5.87
C THR A 474 3.42 40.70 -6.22
N GLU A 475 3.45 39.44 -5.92
CA GLU A 475 4.18 38.32 -6.52
C GLU A 475 4.49 37.25 -5.49
N SER A 476 3.50 36.40 -5.18
CA SER A 476 3.73 35.19 -4.40
C SER A 476 3.79 33.98 -5.32
N SER A 477 4.97 33.65 -5.81
CA SER A 477 5.26 32.33 -6.38
C SER A 477 5.07 31.25 -5.32
N PRO A 478 4.32 30.15 -5.57
CA PRO A 478 3.98 29.15 -4.55
C PRO A 478 5.13 28.23 -4.10
N CYS A 479 6.32 28.32 -4.71
CA CYS A 479 7.44 27.41 -4.44
C CYS A 479 8.70 28.14 -3.93
N LYS A 480 8.72 28.48 -2.64
CA LYS A 480 9.99 28.79 -1.94
C LYS A 480 10.41 27.57 -1.10
N LEU A 481 10.90 26.52 -1.76
CA LEU A 481 11.59 25.42 -1.08
C LEU A 481 13.09 25.60 -1.27
N PRO A 482 13.91 25.65 -0.21
CA PRO A 482 15.35 25.62 -0.36
C PRO A 482 15.79 24.25 -0.88
N PHE A 483 16.48 24.23 -2.01
CA PHE A 483 17.21 23.06 -2.48
C PHE A 483 18.35 22.81 -1.51
N ASN A 484 18.27 21.73 -0.76
CA ASN A 484 19.35 21.31 0.15
C ASN A 484 19.73 19.88 -0.18
N SER A 485 20.70 19.71 -1.09
CA SER A 485 21.25 18.41 -1.48
C SER A 485 22.03 17.70 -0.36
N SER A 486 22.21 18.37 0.78
CA SER A 486 23.00 17.88 1.92
C SER A 486 22.18 17.23 3.04
N ILE A 487 20.86 17.00 2.86
CA ILE A 487 20.00 16.46 3.93
C ILE A 487 19.92 14.92 3.90
N LEU A 488 20.34 14.26 2.81
CA LEU A 488 20.38 12.79 2.69
C LEU A 488 21.76 12.28 2.28
#